data_a0d29a3d6420333c55842605e8dd58df
#
_entry.id   a0d29a3d6420333c55842605e8dd58df
#
_cell.length_a   1.000
_cell.length_b   1.000
_cell.length_c   1.000
_cell.angle_alpha   90.00
_cell.angle_beta   90.00
_cell.angle_gamma   90.00
#
_symmetry.space_group_name_H-M   'P 1'
#
loop_
_entity.id
_entity.type
_entity.pdbx_description
1 polymer ?
#
loop_
_entity_poly.entity_id
_entity_poly.type
_entity_poly.pdbx_seq_one_letter_code
_entity_poly.pdbx_strand_id
1 'polypeptide(L)'
;MEQQDKIILIGAGNVAHHLAGTLLKAGENLCQIYSRTLDSARQLGMKTGISYTAEANEVYPDGDIYIFCVSDDVLPSIIKTIRMPDNALLLHTSGSQPMDVFKSCSQHYGVIYPVQTFSKKRELDFREIPLCVEGNTGPVKERIKKFAEKLSDKIYEIDSVQRKELHLAAVFACNFPNYLYQVAGKLLEDKGLSFAMLRPLIFETAHKVMLLNPEEAQTGPAKRGDESIMNMHKNMLKNNKD
;
A
#
# COMPACT_ATOMS: atom_id res chain seq x y z
N MET A 1 13.51 30.87 8.66
CA MET A 1 13.17 29.43 8.72
C MET A 1 11.84 29.30 8.00
N GLU A 2 11.79 28.57 6.89
CA GLU A 2 10.52 28.25 6.25
C GLU A 2 9.67 27.47 7.24
N GLN A 3 8.42 27.86 7.39
CA GLN A 3 7.47 27.18 8.25
C GLN A 3 7.20 25.80 7.64
N GLN A 4 7.46 24.74 8.40
CA GLN A 4 7.29 23.36 7.93
C GLN A 4 5.80 23.02 7.89
N ASP A 5 5.33 22.39 6.78
CA ASP A 5 3.93 21.99 6.62
C ASP A 5 3.47 21.09 7.78
N LYS A 6 2.31 21.40 8.37
CA LYS A 6 1.65 20.55 9.38
C LYS A 6 0.96 19.38 8.69
N ILE A 7 1.38 18.15 8.99
CA ILE A 7 0.85 16.93 8.39
C ILE A 7 -0.11 16.24 9.34
N ILE A 8 -1.29 15.91 8.84
CA ILE A 8 -2.31 15.12 9.53
C ILE A 8 -2.47 13.78 8.79
N LEU A 9 -2.30 12.68 9.52
CA LEU A 9 -2.42 11.34 8.96
C LEU A 9 -3.79 10.74 9.30
N ILE A 10 -4.58 10.44 8.30
CA ILE A 10 -5.92 9.88 8.42
C ILE A 10 -5.87 8.39 8.12
N GLY A 11 -5.94 7.57 9.15
CA GLY A 11 -5.80 6.12 9.11
C GLY A 11 -4.62 5.62 9.95
N ALA A 12 -4.74 4.39 10.48
CA ALA A 12 -3.69 3.70 11.25
C ALA A 12 -3.52 2.24 10.77
N GLY A 13 -3.72 2.01 9.47
CA GLY A 13 -3.51 0.73 8.80
C GLY A 13 -2.03 0.43 8.52
N ASN A 14 -1.77 -0.61 7.72
CA ASN A 14 -0.40 -1.03 7.37
C ASN A 14 0.40 0.10 6.68
N VAL A 15 -0.20 0.78 5.68
CA VAL A 15 0.45 1.90 4.97
C VAL A 15 0.75 3.03 5.95
N ALA A 16 -0.23 3.45 6.77
CA ALA A 16 -0.07 4.52 7.74
C ALA A 16 1.08 4.27 8.73
N HIS A 17 1.25 3.02 9.20
CA HIS A 17 2.34 2.65 10.10
C HIS A 17 3.74 2.90 9.50
N HIS A 18 3.93 2.53 8.23
CA HIS A 18 5.19 2.74 7.54
C HIS A 18 5.40 4.21 7.19
N LEU A 19 4.34 4.86 6.67
CA LEU A 19 4.41 6.26 6.26
C LEU A 19 4.68 7.19 7.45
N ALA A 20 4.02 7.00 8.60
CA ALA A 20 4.26 7.79 9.79
C ALA A 20 5.73 7.71 10.24
N GLY A 21 6.29 6.50 10.30
CA GLY A 21 7.71 6.31 10.64
C GLY A 21 8.65 6.97 9.63
N THR A 22 8.30 6.93 8.33
CA THR A 22 9.08 7.54 7.26
C THR A 22 9.03 9.06 7.31
N LEU A 23 7.85 9.65 7.54
CA LEU A 23 7.68 11.10 7.72
C LEU A 23 8.57 11.63 8.86
N LEU A 24 8.56 10.94 10.01
CA LEU A 24 9.38 11.31 11.15
C LEU A 24 10.88 11.19 10.86
N LYS A 25 11.31 10.12 10.18
CA LYS A 25 12.72 9.94 9.77
C LYS A 25 13.18 10.99 8.76
N ALA A 26 12.27 11.46 7.91
CA ALA A 26 12.52 12.56 6.96
C ALA A 26 12.49 13.94 7.63
N GLY A 27 12.19 14.01 8.93
CA GLY A 27 12.10 15.27 9.68
C GLY A 27 10.82 16.07 9.38
N GLU A 28 9.81 15.46 8.77
CA GLU A 28 8.54 16.12 8.46
C GLU A 28 7.68 16.31 9.72
N ASN A 29 6.89 17.39 9.74
CA ASN A 29 6.09 17.78 10.90
C ASN A 29 4.75 17.03 10.96
N LEU A 30 4.79 15.74 11.32
CA LEU A 30 3.58 14.94 11.59
C LEU A 30 2.98 15.38 12.93
N CYS A 31 1.79 16.01 12.89
CA CYS A 31 1.17 16.63 14.06
C CYS A 31 0.13 15.72 14.73
N GLN A 32 -0.65 14.97 13.94
CA GLN A 32 -1.73 14.16 14.48
C GLN A 32 -2.01 12.93 13.62
N ILE A 33 -2.47 11.86 14.27
CA ILE A 33 -2.94 10.62 13.67
C ILE A 33 -4.41 10.43 14.06
N TYR A 34 -5.26 10.24 13.05
CA TYR A 34 -6.65 9.87 13.24
C TYR A 34 -6.89 8.42 12.81
N SER A 35 -7.71 7.69 13.55
CA SER A 35 -8.24 6.39 13.11
C SER A 35 -9.61 6.16 13.71
N ARG A 36 -10.53 5.56 12.92
CA ARG A 36 -11.89 5.21 13.36
C ARG A 36 -11.94 4.42 14.68
N THR A 37 -10.92 3.64 14.99
CA THR A 37 -10.82 2.90 16.26
C THR A 37 -9.72 3.51 17.12
N LEU A 38 -10.05 3.79 18.39
CA LEU A 38 -9.11 4.37 19.34
C LEU A 38 -7.87 3.49 19.55
N ASP A 39 -8.04 2.17 19.57
CA ASP A 39 -6.92 1.23 19.74
C ASP A 39 -5.90 1.37 18.61
N SER A 40 -6.36 1.47 17.34
CA SER A 40 -5.45 1.63 16.19
C SER A 40 -4.76 2.98 16.21
N ALA A 41 -5.49 4.06 16.52
CA ALA A 41 -4.94 5.41 16.66
C ALA A 41 -3.88 5.45 17.77
N ARG A 42 -4.20 4.90 18.94
CA ARG A 42 -3.34 4.82 20.12
C ARG A 42 -2.06 4.02 19.84
N GLN A 43 -2.18 2.82 19.22
CA GLN A 43 -1.01 2.00 18.91
C GLN A 43 -0.01 2.75 18.04
N LEU A 44 -0.48 3.44 16.99
CA LEU A 44 0.39 4.20 16.11
C LEU A 44 0.91 5.46 16.79
N GLY A 45 0.05 6.20 17.49
CA GLY A 45 0.43 7.41 18.22
C GLY A 45 1.48 7.15 19.29
N MET A 46 1.31 6.09 20.11
CA MET A 46 2.31 5.70 21.13
C MET A 46 3.63 5.26 20.51
N LYS A 47 3.58 4.53 19.38
CA LYS A 47 4.80 4.09 18.68
C LYS A 47 5.61 5.28 18.12
N THR A 48 4.93 6.34 17.70
CA THR A 48 5.54 7.49 17.02
C THR A 48 5.77 8.70 17.93
N GLY A 49 5.14 8.73 19.11
CA GLY A 49 5.13 9.90 20.00
C GLY A 49 4.21 11.02 19.50
N ILE A 50 3.31 10.75 18.55
CA ILE A 50 2.45 11.74 17.91
C ILE A 50 1.06 11.74 18.57
N SER A 51 0.43 12.92 18.68
CA SER A 51 -0.96 13.07 19.12
C SER A 51 -1.89 12.21 18.27
N TYR A 52 -2.93 11.63 18.90
CA TYR A 52 -3.87 10.77 18.20
C TYR A 52 -5.29 10.97 18.70
N THR A 53 -6.27 10.71 17.82
CA THR A 53 -7.71 10.72 18.16
C THR A 53 -8.48 9.68 17.36
N ALA A 54 -9.66 9.30 17.87
CA ALA A 54 -10.65 8.52 17.14
C ALA A 54 -11.92 9.35 16.82
N GLU A 55 -11.95 10.60 17.27
CA GLU A 55 -13.06 11.51 17.06
C GLU A 55 -12.78 12.44 15.86
N ALA A 56 -13.64 12.40 14.84
CA ALA A 56 -13.42 13.17 13.62
C ALA A 56 -13.45 14.70 13.84
N ASN A 57 -14.22 15.16 14.84
CA ASN A 57 -14.31 16.57 15.23
C ASN A 57 -13.09 17.06 16.03
N GLU A 58 -12.24 16.16 16.51
CA GLU A 58 -10.98 16.47 17.19
C GLU A 58 -9.76 16.46 16.25
N VAL A 59 -9.96 16.11 14.98
CA VAL A 59 -8.90 16.22 13.98
C VAL A 59 -8.53 17.70 13.82
N TYR A 60 -7.22 18.01 13.88
CA TYR A 60 -6.75 19.39 13.79
C TYR A 60 -7.19 20.03 12.47
N PRO A 61 -7.96 21.14 12.53
CA PRO A 61 -8.55 21.75 11.34
C PRO A 61 -7.61 22.74 10.63
N ASP A 62 -6.35 22.85 11.08
CA ASP A 62 -5.34 23.79 10.62
C ASP A 62 -4.11 23.09 10.02
N GLY A 63 -4.29 21.86 9.54
CA GLY A 63 -3.27 21.12 8.81
C GLY A 63 -3.02 21.67 7.40
N ASP A 64 -1.78 21.66 6.96
CA ASP A 64 -1.38 22.06 5.61
C ASP A 64 -1.49 20.87 4.62
N ILE A 65 -1.28 19.64 5.12
CA ILE A 65 -1.35 18.40 4.34
C ILE A 65 -2.15 17.36 5.12
N TYR A 66 -3.19 16.78 4.50
CA TYR A 66 -3.93 15.64 5.03
C TYR A 66 -3.68 14.41 4.15
N ILE A 67 -3.15 13.33 4.74
CA ILE A 67 -2.82 12.10 4.02
C ILE A 67 -3.78 10.99 4.45
N PHE A 68 -4.64 10.56 3.54
CA PHE A 68 -5.64 9.53 3.79
C PHE A 68 -5.09 8.13 3.47
N CYS A 69 -4.81 7.37 4.52
CA CYS A 69 -4.32 5.98 4.49
C CYS A 69 -5.42 5.02 5.00
N VAL A 70 -6.59 5.10 4.42
CA VAL A 70 -7.78 4.30 4.74
C VAL A 70 -8.11 3.35 3.60
N SER A 71 -9.01 2.37 3.84
CA SER A 71 -9.51 1.51 2.77
C SER A 71 -10.32 2.29 1.74
N ASP A 72 -10.33 1.82 0.51
CA ASP A 72 -10.97 2.46 -0.64
C ASP A 72 -12.47 2.72 -0.41
N ASP A 73 -13.17 1.78 0.24
CA ASP A 73 -14.60 1.91 0.57
C ASP A 73 -14.89 3.00 1.60
N VAL A 74 -13.93 3.29 2.48
CA VAL A 74 -14.09 4.29 3.55
C VAL A 74 -13.73 5.69 3.08
N LEU A 75 -12.82 5.82 2.12
CA LEU A 75 -12.28 7.11 1.69
C LEU A 75 -13.35 8.14 1.33
N PRO A 76 -14.39 7.86 0.50
CA PRO A 76 -15.40 8.87 0.15
C PRO A 76 -16.25 9.35 1.32
N SER A 77 -16.42 8.52 2.35
CA SER A 77 -17.22 8.89 3.53
C SER A 77 -16.41 9.69 4.54
N ILE A 78 -15.15 9.27 4.80
CA ILE A 78 -14.32 9.93 5.83
C ILE A 78 -13.93 11.35 5.46
N ILE A 79 -13.73 11.64 4.17
CA ILE A 79 -13.43 12.98 3.68
C ILE A 79 -14.52 13.99 4.09
N LYS A 80 -15.77 13.56 4.10
CA LYS A 80 -16.93 14.42 4.43
C LYS A 80 -17.09 14.68 5.94
N THR A 81 -16.43 13.89 6.78
CA THR A 81 -16.58 14.00 8.25
C THR A 81 -15.47 14.82 8.90
N ILE A 82 -14.33 14.98 8.22
CA ILE A 82 -13.18 15.72 8.74
C ILE A 82 -13.25 17.16 8.25
N ARG A 83 -13.11 18.10 9.20
CA ARG A 83 -13.02 19.52 8.86
C ARG A 83 -11.57 19.84 8.46
N MET A 84 -11.40 20.39 7.26
CA MET A 84 -10.12 20.74 6.68
C MET A 84 -10.18 22.13 6.04
N PRO A 85 -9.04 22.86 5.95
CA PRO A 85 -8.99 24.13 5.23
C PRO A 85 -9.17 23.91 3.71
N ASP A 86 -9.85 24.83 3.03
CA ASP A 86 -10.09 24.77 1.57
C ASP A 86 -8.80 24.77 0.73
N ASN A 87 -7.71 25.29 1.30
CA ASN A 87 -6.40 25.38 0.66
C ASN A 87 -5.42 24.28 1.12
N ALA A 88 -5.84 23.36 1.99
CA ALA A 88 -5.01 22.24 2.40
C ALA A 88 -4.73 21.30 1.21
N LEU A 89 -3.54 20.71 1.20
CA LEU A 89 -3.21 19.64 0.25
C LEU A 89 -3.79 18.32 0.74
N LEU A 90 -4.75 17.77 -0.02
CA LEU A 90 -5.37 16.48 0.29
C LEU A 90 -4.74 15.36 -0.55
N LEU A 91 -4.21 14.35 0.11
CA LEU A 91 -3.56 13.20 -0.53
C LEU A 91 -4.23 11.90 -0.10
N HIS A 92 -4.35 10.93 -0.99
CA HIS A 92 -4.66 9.55 -0.60
C HIS A 92 -3.59 8.58 -1.09
N THR A 93 -3.57 7.40 -0.48
CA THR A 93 -2.60 6.34 -0.79
C THR A 93 -3.22 5.15 -1.53
N SER A 94 -4.44 5.30 -2.05
CA SER A 94 -5.16 4.23 -2.76
C SER A 94 -4.59 3.99 -4.16
N GLY A 95 -4.47 2.72 -4.54
CA GLY A 95 -4.15 2.32 -5.91
C GLY A 95 -5.35 2.40 -6.86
N SER A 96 -6.60 2.27 -6.36
CA SER A 96 -7.81 2.14 -7.18
C SER A 96 -8.67 3.40 -7.25
N GLN A 97 -8.68 4.24 -6.18
CA GLN A 97 -9.53 5.43 -6.13
C GLN A 97 -8.99 6.57 -7.02
N PRO A 98 -9.83 7.29 -7.76
CA PRO A 98 -9.39 8.46 -8.52
C PRO A 98 -9.04 9.62 -7.57
N MET A 99 -8.11 10.49 -7.95
CA MET A 99 -7.79 11.70 -7.17
C MET A 99 -9.00 12.63 -7.02
N ASP A 100 -9.91 12.62 -7.97
CA ASP A 100 -11.12 13.46 -8.02
C ASP A 100 -12.11 13.19 -6.87
N VAL A 101 -11.87 12.19 -6.04
CA VAL A 101 -12.61 11.98 -4.79
C VAL A 101 -12.55 13.22 -3.87
N PHE A 102 -11.51 14.05 -4.01
CA PHE A 102 -11.31 15.29 -3.26
C PHE A 102 -11.83 16.57 -3.94
N LYS A 103 -12.32 16.50 -5.19
CA LYS A 103 -12.66 17.65 -6.03
C LYS A 103 -13.59 18.66 -5.39
N SER A 104 -14.50 18.20 -4.50
CA SER A 104 -15.44 19.10 -3.80
C SER A 104 -14.94 19.58 -2.43
N CYS A 105 -13.73 19.17 -2.01
CA CYS A 105 -13.23 19.36 -0.64
C CYS A 105 -12.02 20.28 -0.56
N SER A 106 -11.22 20.41 -1.62
CA SER A 106 -10.06 21.30 -1.67
C SER A 106 -9.74 21.70 -3.10
N GLN A 107 -9.02 22.81 -3.23
CA GLN A 107 -8.44 23.26 -4.51
C GLN A 107 -7.14 22.51 -4.84
N HIS A 108 -6.48 21.90 -3.86
CA HIS A 108 -5.18 21.24 -3.96
C HIS A 108 -5.29 19.77 -3.52
N TYR A 109 -5.29 18.86 -4.47
CA TYR A 109 -5.40 17.44 -4.16
C TYR A 109 -4.65 16.55 -5.14
N GLY A 110 -4.39 15.35 -4.70
CA GLY A 110 -3.71 14.34 -5.51
C GLY A 110 -3.51 13.02 -4.81
N VAL A 111 -2.52 12.30 -5.27
CA VAL A 111 -2.21 10.95 -4.80
C VAL A 111 -0.72 10.81 -4.50
N ILE A 112 -0.43 10.04 -3.46
CA ILE A 112 0.89 9.48 -3.17
C ILE A 112 0.70 7.98 -2.90
N TYR A 113 0.85 7.16 -3.93
CA TYR A 113 0.58 5.72 -3.88
C TYR A 113 1.89 4.92 -3.78
N PRO A 114 2.20 4.31 -2.61
CA PRO A 114 3.36 3.44 -2.48
C PRO A 114 3.06 2.04 -3.04
N VAL A 115 3.85 1.61 -4.01
CA VAL A 115 3.71 0.30 -4.68
C VAL A 115 4.42 -0.77 -3.87
N GLN A 116 3.76 -1.26 -2.83
CA GLN A 116 4.34 -2.26 -1.93
C GLN A 116 3.26 -3.06 -1.19
N THR A 117 3.61 -4.27 -0.73
CA THR A 117 2.83 -5.05 0.22
C THR A 117 3.26 -4.70 1.64
N PHE A 118 2.39 -4.04 2.41
CA PHE A 118 2.71 -3.58 3.76
C PHE A 118 2.22 -4.53 4.83
N SER A 119 3.04 -4.74 5.85
CA SER A 119 2.69 -5.44 7.09
C SER A 119 3.29 -4.70 8.28
N LYS A 120 2.48 -4.46 9.33
CA LYS A 120 2.95 -3.84 10.59
C LYS A 120 4.06 -4.60 11.29
N LYS A 121 4.19 -5.91 11.00
CA LYS A 121 5.16 -6.82 11.63
C LYS A 121 6.53 -6.84 10.94
N ARG A 122 6.69 -6.18 9.80
CA ARG A 122 7.92 -6.20 9.02
C ARG A 122 8.36 -4.77 8.71
N GLU A 123 9.57 -4.42 9.08
CA GLU A 123 10.19 -3.17 8.67
C GLU A 123 10.58 -3.23 7.19
N LEU A 124 10.38 -2.13 6.49
CA LEU A 124 10.73 -1.93 5.09
C LEU A 124 11.52 -0.64 4.98
N ASP A 125 12.51 -0.64 4.11
CA ASP A 125 13.16 0.59 3.71
C ASP A 125 12.24 1.34 2.74
N PHE A 126 11.63 2.42 3.22
CA PHE A 126 10.68 3.19 2.44
C PHE A 126 11.36 3.96 1.30
N ARG A 127 12.68 4.23 1.39
CA ARG A 127 13.48 4.86 0.33
C ARG A 127 13.47 4.02 -0.95
N GLU A 128 13.42 2.71 -0.83
CA GLU A 128 13.39 1.77 -1.94
C GLU A 128 11.98 1.52 -2.53
N ILE A 129 10.92 2.05 -1.92
CA ILE A 129 9.54 1.81 -2.36
C ILE A 129 9.18 2.79 -3.49
N PRO A 130 8.75 2.30 -4.68
CA PRO A 130 8.22 3.16 -5.71
C PRO A 130 7.01 3.95 -5.21
N LEU A 131 7.05 5.29 -5.32
CA LEU A 131 5.94 6.18 -5.04
C LEU A 131 5.39 6.73 -6.35
N CYS A 132 4.13 6.42 -6.62
CA CYS A 132 3.39 7.00 -7.74
C CYS A 132 2.69 8.28 -7.28
N VAL A 133 2.88 9.38 -8.02
CA VAL A 133 2.36 10.70 -7.69
C VAL A 133 1.46 11.23 -8.80
N GLU A 134 0.36 11.86 -8.39
CA GLU A 134 -0.61 12.52 -9.25
C GLU A 134 -1.10 13.79 -8.56
N GLY A 135 -1.35 14.86 -9.31
CA GLY A 135 -1.87 16.13 -8.79
C GLY A 135 -2.87 16.75 -9.75
N ASN A 136 -3.91 17.38 -9.20
CA ASN A 136 -5.01 17.98 -9.98
C ASN A 136 -4.59 19.16 -10.87
N THR A 137 -3.45 19.77 -10.57
CA THR A 137 -2.83 20.83 -11.40
C THR A 137 -1.32 20.62 -11.48
N GLY A 138 -0.66 21.24 -12.47
CA GLY A 138 0.80 21.17 -12.59
C GLY A 138 1.56 21.61 -11.33
N PRO A 139 1.25 22.78 -10.75
CA PRO A 139 1.87 23.24 -9.51
C PRO A 139 1.64 22.30 -8.31
N VAL A 140 0.43 21.73 -8.18
CA VAL A 140 0.10 20.78 -7.12
C VAL A 140 0.87 19.48 -7.31
N LYS A 141 0.93 18.96 -8.54
CA LYS A 141 1.72 17.75 -8.85
C LYS A 141 3.20 17.95 -8.50
N GLU A 142 3.77 19.09 -8.85
CA GLU A 142 5.17 19.40 -8.51
C GLU A 142 5.40 19.49 -6.99
N ARG A 143 4.45 20.08 -6.23
CA ARG A 143 4.50 20.10 -4.76
C ARG A 143 4.46 18.68 -4.19
N ILE A 144 3.57 17.82 -4.70
CA ILE A 144 3.47 16.42 -4.27
C ILE A 144 4.76 15.65 -4.57
N LYS A 145 5.34 15.86 -5.77
CA LYS A 145 6.59 15.24 -6.17
C LYS A 145 7.74 15.61 -5.23
N LYS A 146 7.95 16.89 -4.97
CA LYS A 146 8.96 17.36 -4.01
C LYS A 146 8.77 16.79 -2.60
N PHE A 147 7.52 16.66 -2.17
CA PHE A 147 7.20 16.02 -0.90
C PHE A 147 7.55 14.52 -0.93
N ALA A 148 7.21 13.81 -2.01
CA ALA A 148 7.50 12.38 -2.18
C ALA A 148 9.00 12.08 -2.24
N GLU A 149 9.82 12.95 -2.86
CA GLU A 149 11.29 12.85 -2.95
C GLU A 149 11.97 12.85 -1.58
N LYS A 150 11.34 13.44 -0.56
CA LYS A 150 11.81 13.35 0.83
C LYS A 150 11.62 11.95 1.43
N LEU A 151 10.69 11.16 0.89
CA LEU A 151 10.26 9.88 1.43
C LEU A 151 10.85 8.69 0.69
N SER A 152 11.04 8.79 -0.64
CA SER A 152 11.57 7.71 -1.49
C SER A 152 12.48 8.25 -2.57
N ASP A 153 13.42 7.40 -3.01
CA ASP A 153 14.32 7.67 -4.13
C ASP A 153 13.71 7.27 -5.50
N LYS A 154 12.51 6.65 -5.48
CA LYS A 154 11.84 6.08 -6.66
C LYS A 154 10.47 6.73 -6.89
N ILE A 155 10.45 7.88 -7.56
CA ILE A 155 9.22 8.64 -7.84
C ILE A 155 8.78 8.43 -9.28
N TYR A 156 7.49 8.12 -9.47
CA TYR A 156 6.86 7.92 -10.77
C TYR A 156 5.62 8.81 -10.91
N GLU A 157 5.59 9.63 -11.95
CA GLU A 157 4.42 10.42 -12.30
C GLU A 157 3.50 9.58 -13.18
N ILE A 158 2.33 9.24 -12.67
CA ILE A 158 1.31 8.47 -13.40
C ILE A 158 -0.08 9.03 -13.11
N ASP A 159 -1.00 8.85 -14.05
CA ASP A 159 -2.39 9.24 -13.86
C ASP A 159 -3.24 8.16 -13.17
N SER A 160 -4.50 8.50 -12.87
CA SER A 160 -5.43 7.59 -12.19
C SER A 160 -5.73 6.32 -12.98
N VAL A 161 -5.66 6.36 -14.33
CA VAL A 161 -5.88 5.18 -15.18
C VAL A 161 -4.67 4.25 -15.08
N GLN A 162 -3.49 4.79 -15.30
CA GLN A 162 -2.22 4.05 -15.18
C GLN A 162 -2.04 3.46 -13.78
N ARG A 163 -2.42 4.21 -12.73
CA ARG A 163 -2.33 3.71 -11.35
C ARG A 163 -3.25 2.52 -11.09
N LYS A 164 -4.49 2.53 -11.62
CA LYS A 164 -5.41 1.39 -11.51
C LYS A 164 -4.85 0.14 -12.19
N GLU A 165 -4.30 0.29 -13.39
CA GLU A 165 -3.67 -0.81 -14.11
C GLU A 165 -2.46 -1.36 -13.36
N LEU A 166 -1.60 -0.48 -12.84
CA LEU A 166 -0.46 -0.86 -12.00
C LEU A 166 -0.91 -1.59 -10.73
N HIS A 167 -1.96 -1.10 -10.07
CA HIS A 167 -2.51 -1.75 -8.88
C HIS A 167 -3.05 -3.15 -9.19
N LEU A 168 -3.79 -3.30 -10.31
CA LEU A 168 -4.26 -4.61 -10.77
C LEU A 168 -3.07 -5.55 -11.05
N ALA A 169 -2.05 -5.08 -11.75
CA ALA A 169 -0.85 -5.87 -12.01
C ALA A 169 -0.15 -6.30 -10.71
N ALA A 170 -0.09 -5.41 -9.70
CA ALA A 170 0.48 -5.72 -8.39
C ALA A 170 -0.33 -6.79 -7.63
N VAL A 171 -1.65 -6.86 -7.79
CA VAL A 171 -2.49 -7.94 -7.26
C VAL A 171 -2.07 -9.29 -7.85
N PHE A 172 -1.87 -9.36 -9.18
CA PHE A 172 -1.38 -10.57 -9.84
C PHE A 172 0.04 -10.93 -9.40
N ALA A 173 0.92 -9.95 -9.26
CA ALA A 173 2.33 -10.19 -8.89
C ALA A 173 2.53 -10.59 -7.43
N CYS A 174 1.64 -10.18 -6.51
CA CYS A 174 1.86 -10.33 -5.07
C CYS A 174 0.71 -11.04 -4.34
N ASN A 175 -0.54 -10.61 -4.53
CA ASN A 175 -1.66 -11.13 -3.73
C ASN A 175 -2.03 -12.55 -4.15
N PHE A 176 -2.12 -12.84 -5.45
CA PHE A 176 -2.40 -14.19 -5.94
C PHE A 176 -1.30 -15.19 -5.60
N PRO A 177 0.01 -14.91 -5.82
CA PRO A 177 1.05 -15.79 -5.35
C PRO A 177 0.97 -16.07 -3.85
N ASN A 178 0.72 -15.06 -3.01
CA ASN A 178 0.55 -15.28 -1.58
C ASN A 178 -0.63 -16.19 -1.23
N TYR A 179 -1.76 -16.05 -1.93
CA TYR A 179 -2.91 -16.96 -1.79
C TYR A 179 -2.53 -18.39 -2.21
N LEU A 180 -1.81 -18.56 -3.33
CA LEU A 180 -1.33 -19.88 -3.78
C LEU A 180 -0.35 -20.51 -2.77
N TYR A 181 0.47 -19.70 -2.07
CA TYR A 181 1.30 -20.21 -0.98
C TYR A 181 0.45 -20.75 0.19
N GLN A 182 -0.67 -20.11 0.51
CA GLN A 182 -1.60 -20.60 1.52
C GLN A 182 -2.21 -21.95 1.09
N VAL A 183 -2.64 -22.07 -0.16
CA VAL A 183 -3.15 -23.34 -0.73
C VAL A 183 -2.08 -24.44 -0.66
N ALA A 184 -0.86 -24.13 -1.09
CA ALA A 184 0.27 -25.07 -1.01
C ALA A 184 0.57 -25.49 0.43
N GLY A 185 0.46 -24.57 1.38
CA GLY A 185 0.63 -24.88 2.81
C GLY A 185 -0.38 -25.88 3.31
N LYS A 186 -1.67 -25.68 2.99
CA LYS A 186 -2.74 -26.64 3.36
C LYS A 186 -2.52 -28.04 2.76
N LEU A 187 -2.15 -28.13 1.47
CA LEU A 187 -1.85 -29.40 0.81
C LEU A 187 -0.72 -30.19 1.50
N LEU A 188 0.27 -29.50 2.07
CA LEU A 188 1.37 -30.12 2.81
C LEU A 188 0.93 -30.53 4.22
N GLU A 189 0.18 -29.69 4.92
CA GLU A 189 -0.31 -29.90 6.27
C GLU A 189 -1.13 -31.19 6.36
N ASP A 190 -2.01 -31.45 5.39
CA ASP A 190 -2.82 -32.67 5.26
C ASP A 190 -1.95 -33.96 5.17
N LYS A 191 -0.69 -33.83 4.82
CA LYS A 191 0.29 -34.93 4.72
C LYS A 191 1.36 -34.91 5.79
N GLY A 192 1.24 -34.04 6.80
CA GLY A 192 2.23 -33.88 7.86
C GLY A 192 3.57 -33.29 7.40
N LEU A 193 3.59 -32.59 6.26
CA LEU A 193 4.78 -31.96 5.69
C LEU A 193 4.85 -30.47 6.05
N SER A 194 6.06 -29.97 6.28
CA SER A 194 6.28 -28.58 6.65
C SER A 194 6.31 -27.65 5.43
N PHE A 195 5.59 -26.51 5.50
CA PHE A 195 5.69 -25.44 4.51
C PHE A 195 7.12 -24.90 4.34
N ALA A 196 7.99 -25.05 5.35
CA ALA A 196 9.38 -24.64 5.26
C ALA A 196 10.13 -25.26 4.08
N MET A 197 9.71 -26.45 3.63
CA MET A 197 10.29 -27.14 2.46
C MET A 197 10.09 -26.37 1.15
N LEU A 198 9.05 -25.56 1.05
CA LEU A 198 8.76 -24.73 -0.16
C LEU A 198 9.48 -23.38 -0.16
N ARG A 199 9.97 -22.90 0.98
CA ARG A 199 10.58 -21.55 1.07
C ARG A 199 11.73 -21.33 0.08
N PRO A 200 12.69 -22.27 -0.09
CA PRO A 200 13.75 -22.11 -1.08
C PRO A 200 13.22 -22.02 -2.51
N LEU A 201 12.20 -22.83 -2.83
CA LEU A 201 11.57 -22.84 -4.16
C LEU A 201 10.82 -21.51 -4.44
N ILE A 202 10.12 -20.98 -3.45
CA ILE A 202 9.43 -19.68 -3.53
C ILE A 202 10.44 -18.56 -3.76
N PHE A 203 11.54 -18.58 -3.00
CA PHE A 203 12.62 -17.60 -3.15
C PHE A 203 13.24 -17.66 -4.54
N GLU A 204 13.59 -18.85 -5.04
CA GLU A 204 14.16 -19.03 -6.37
C GLU A 204 13.20 -18.56 -7.47
N THR A 205 11.90 -18.83 -7.34
CA THR A 205 10.90 -18.38 -8.30
C THR A 205 10.83 -16.85 -8.36
N ALA A 206 10.82 -16.19 -7.21
CA ALA A 206 10.84 -14.74 -7.12
C ALA A 206 12.16 -14.14 -7.63
N HIS A 207 13.30 -14.78 -7.31
CA HIS A 207 14.60 -14.32 -7.75
C HIS A 207 14.78 -14.40 -9.27
N LYS A 208 14.29 -15.47 -9.90
CA LYS A 208 14.33 -15.60 -11.38
C LYS A 208 13.66 -14.47 -12.13
N VAL A 209 12.48 -14.02 -11.68
CA VAL A 209 11.76 -12.94 -12.36
C VAL A 209 12.40 -11.55 -12.16
N MET A 210 13.40 -11.44 -11.27
CA MET A 210 14.24 -10.24 -11.17
C MET A 210 15.34 -10.19 -12.23
N LEU A 211 15.69 -11.34 -12.83
CA LEU A 211 16.79 -11.49 -13.77
C LEU A 211 16.31 -11.84 -15.19
N LEU A 212 15.16 -12.50 -15.32
CA LEU A 212 14.59 -13.00 -16.56
C LEU A 212 13.16 -12.46 -16.75
N ASN A 213 12.71 -12.39 -18.00
CA ASN A 213 11.29 -12.14 -18.25
C ASN A 213 10.43 -13.29 -17.69
N PRO A 214 9.17 -13.02 -17.22
CA PRO A 214 8.32 -14.05 -16.65
C PRO A 214 8.07 -15.27 -17.57
N GLU A 215 7.97 -15.06 -18.89
CA GLU A 215 7.83 -16.16 -19.87
C GLU A 215 9.05 -17.08 -19.92
N GLU A 216 10.25 -16.52 -19.81
CA GLU A 216 11.52 -17.25 -19.79
C GLU A 216 11.73 -17.98 -18.46
N ALA A 217 11.31 -17.34 -17.36
CA ALA A 217 11.40 -17.89 -16.01
C ALA A 217 10.43 -19.06 -15.79
N GLN A 218 9.37 -19.19 -16.60
CA GLN A 218 8.33 -20.20 -16.44
C GLN A 218 8.86 -21.62 -16.62
N THR A 219 8.58 -22.49 -15.67
CA THR A 219 8.92 -23.91 -15.66
C THR A 219 7.69 -24.77 -15.29
N GLY A 220 7.87 -26.08 -15.25
CA GLY A 220 6.85 -27.02 -14.78
C GLY A 220 6.16 -27.80 -15.89
N PRO A 221 5.24 -28.73 -15.52
CA PRO A 221 4.58 -29.65 -16.46
C PRO A 221 3.71 -28.93 -17.50
N ALA A 222 3.07 -27.82 -17.14
CA ALA A 222 2.27 -27.06 -18.08
C ALA A 222 3.11 -26.44 -19.20
N LYS A 223 4.30 -25.89 -18.88
CA LYS A 223 5.23 -25.33 -19.88
C LYS A 223 5.75 -26.42 -20.85
N ARG A 224 5.92 -27.66 -20.36
CA ARG A 224 6.41 -28.79 -21.18
C ARG A 224 5.30 -29.56 -21.89
N GLY A 225 3.99 -29.23 -21.65
CA GLY A 225 2.86 -29.99 -22.18
C GLY A 225 2.74 -31.40 -21.60
N ASP A 226 3.14 -31.61 -20.33
CA ASP A 226 3.18 -32.93 -19.67
C ASP A 226 1.77 -33.28 -19.15
N GLU A 227 0.92 -33.77 -20.06
CA GLU A 227 -0.51 -34.07 -19.78
C GLU A 227 -0.67 -35.16 -18.71
N SER A 228 0.21 -36.15 -18.66
CA SER A 228 0.12 -37.25 -17.69
C SER A 228 0.23 -36.72 -16.25
N ILE A 229 1.23 -35.89 -15.99
CA ILE A 229 1.43 -35.24 -14.69
C ILE A 229 0.28 -34.28 -14.36
N MET A 230 -0.17 -33.48 -15.32
CA MET A 230 -1.31 -32.55 -15.12
C MET A 230 -2.58 -33.30 -14.75
N ASN A 231 -2.88 -34.41 -15.41
CA ASN A 231 -4.05 -35.24 -15.10
C ASN A 231 -3.94 -35.92 -13.74
N MET A 232 -2.75 -36.38 -13.36
CA MET A 232 -2.49 -36.91 -12.02
C MET A 232 -2.75 -35.81 -10.95
N HIS A 233 -2.24 -34.61 -11.13
CA HIS A 233 -2.48 -33.49 -10.20
C HIS A 233 -3.97 -33.12 -10.09
N LYS A 234 -4.70 -33.08 -11.23
CA LYS A 234 -6.15 -32.84 -11.23
C LYS A 234 -6.89 -33.89 -10.40
N ASN A 235 -6.52 -35.17 -10.52
CA ASN A 235 -7.15 -36.25 -9.76
C ASN A 235 -6.85 -36.15 -8.27
N MET A 236 -5.63 -35.77 -7.89
CA MET A 236 -5.27 -35.51 -6.49
C MET A 236 -6.12 -34.39 -5.88
N LEU A 237 -6.33 -33.29 -6.62
CA LEU A 237 -7.13 -32.15 -6.16
C LEU A 237 -8.63 -32.46 -6.06
N LYS A 238 -9.19 -33.34 -6.90
CA LYS A 238 -10.59 -33.76 -6.78
C LYS A 238 -10.94 -34.44 -5.45
N ASN A 239 -9.95 -35.05 -4.81
CA ASN A 239 -10.11 -35.72 -3.52
C ASN A 239 -9.89 -34.77 -2.31
N ASN A 240 -9.43 -33.55 -2.54
CA ASN A 240 -9.38 -32.50 -1.55
C ASN A 240 -10.69 -31.70 -1.63
N LYS A 241 -11.51 -31.80 -0.58
CA LYS A 241 -12.87 -31.20 -0.50
C LYS A 241 -12.88 -29.76 0.04
N ASP A 242 -11.73 -29.04 0.08
CA ASP A 242 -11.62 -27.66 0.56
C ASP A 242 -11.22 -26.68 -0.54
#